data_85f0804940a22fb7e1724771c5526ffb
#
_entry.id   85f0804940a22fb7e1724771c5526ffb
#
_cell.length_a   1.000
_cell.length_b   1.000
_cell.length_c   1.000
_cell.angle_alpha   90.00
_cell.angle_beta   90.00
_cell.angle_gamma   90.00
#
_symmetry.space_group_name_H-M   'P 1'
#
loop_
_entity.id
_entity.type
_entity.pdbx_description
1 polymer ?
#
loop_
_entity_poly.entity_id
_entity_poly.type
_entity_poly.pdbx_seq_one_letter_code
_entity_poly.pdbx_strand_id
1 'polypeptide(L)'
;GVWDYTWLADVGEGKHTLTVEATDKAGNKTTQQLDFIIDTLLSEPTIVLDNTDDSGTKGDNLTNVNKPTFLLGNIDADARYVTVEVQHGGTKEVLTATKDATGNWSVTPTGTWADGDYTLTVRVEDDAGNVKYSASLTVTVDTQITIDVIELVNDSGTRGDNLTNDANPHFRITVPGDVNEVSLSIDGGVTWVKAMQSATPGVWNYTWPKTVADGDYTLTVKATDNAGNTVTRTLDFTIDTTLSTPVIVLDSADDSGVHGDNMTNHTQPTFALQHIDDDAVRVTVSVEHGGVTTTFDATKGTGGWSFTPTGAWADGDYTLSVSVEDKAGNTSHSASLT
;
A
#
# COMPACT_ATOMS: atom_id res chain seq x y z
N GLY A 1 0.07 -68.08 -47.90
CA GLY A 1 -0.97 -68.06 -46.82
C GLY A 1 -0.55 -67.01 -45.81
N VAL A 2 -1.53 -66.37 -45.19
CA VAL A 2 -1.37 -65.47 -44.05
C VAL A 2 -1.73 -66.23 -42.80
N TRP A 3 -0.94 -66.07 -41.73
CA TRP A 3 -1.18 -66.69 -40.45
C TRP A 3 -1.23 -65.57 -39.41
N ASP A 4 -2.25 -65.60 -38.55
CA ASP A 4 -2.47 -64.67 -37.46
C ASP A 4 -2.32 -65.42 -36.12
N TYR A 5 -1.70 -64.77 -35.13
CA TYR A 5 -1.58 -65.27 -33.76
C TYR A 5 -1.90 -64.19 -32.77
N THR A 6 -2.74 -64.49 -31.80
CA THR A 6 -3.11 -63.63 -30.67
C THR A 6 -2.62 -64.28 -29.38
N TRP A 7 -1.86 -63.55 -28.56
CA TRP A 7 -1.45 -63.99 -27.24
C TRP A 7 -2.69 -64.11 -26.34
N LEU A 8 -2.78 -65.24 -25.63
CA LEU A 8 -3.89 -65.53 -24.70
C LEU A 8 -3.63 -65.01 -23.26
N ALA A 9 -2.42 -64.55 -22.98
CA ALA A 9 -2.01 -63.95 -21.70
C ALA A 9 -1.31 -62.66 -21.97
N ASP A 10 -1.34 -61.74 -20.95
CA ASP A 10 -0.65 -60.47 -21.03
C ASP A 10 0.86 -60.69 -21.15
N VAL A 11 1.46 -59.94 -22.06
CA VAL A 11 2.91 -59.87 -22.21
C VAL A 11 3.40 -58.72 -21.29
N GLY A 12 4.40 -58.99 -20.48
CA GLY A 12 4.91 -58.01 -19.49
C GLY A 12 5.58 -56.79 -20.18
N GLU A 13 5.82 -55.80 -19.40
CA GLU A 13 6.56 -54.58 -19.80
C GLU A 13 7.96 -54.90 -20.35
N GLY A 14 8.43 -54.09 -21.30
CA GLY A 14 9.79 -54.08 -21.77
C GLY A 14 9.97 -54.68 -23.18
N LYS A 15 11.22 -55.00 -23.50
CA LYS A 15 11.62 -55.48 -24.83
C LYS A 15 11.32 -56.98 -24.97
N HIS A 16 10.68 -57.33 -26.08
CA HIS A 16 10.35 -58.69 -26.43
C HIS A 16 10.80 -59.02 -27.88
N THR A 17 11.17 -60.29 -28.10
CA THR A 17 11.51 -60.76 -29.43
C THR A 17 10.52 -61.90 -29.79
N LEU A 18 9.71 -61.67 -30.79
CA LEU A 18 8.86 -62.73 -31.39
C LEU A 18 9.71 -63.50 -32.40
N THR A 19 9.84 -64.80 -32.24
CA THR A 19 10.44 -65.68 -33.20
C THR A 19 9.37 -66.51 -33.86
N VAL A 20 9.27 -66.44 -35.16
CA VAL A 20 8.35 -67.28 -35.98
C VAL A 20 9.17 -68.30 -36.73
N GLU A 21 8.84 -69.61 -36.56
CA GLU A 21 9.42 -70.70 -37.28
C GLU A 21 8.35 -71.29 -38.23
N ALA A 22 8.69 -71.37 -39.51
CA ALA A 22 7.86 -72.07 -40.48
C ALA A 22 8.58 -73.34 -40.92
N THR A 23 7.80 -74.47 -40.97
CA THR A 23 8.28 -75.77 -41.45
C THR A 23 7.45 -76.20 -42.59
N ASP A 24 8.07 -76.61 -43.69
CA ASP A 24 7.40 -77.16 -44.87
C ASP A 24 7.11 -78.65 -44.70
N LYS A 25 6.38 -79.24 -45.68
CA LYS A 25 6.01 -80.66 -45.63
C LYS A 25 7.23 -81.59 -45.80
N ALA A 26 8.36 -81.10 -46.26
CA ALA A 26 9.63 -81.83 -46.35
C ALA A 26 10.50 -81.74 -45.13
N GLY A 27 10.09 -80.92 -44.10
CA GLY A 27 10.81 -80.75 -42.90
C GLY A 27 11.81 -79.59 -42.90
N ASN A 28 11.87 -78.77 -43.98
CA ASN A 28 12.74 -77.60 -44.01
C ASN A 28 12.19 -76.50 -43.16
N LYS A 29 13.07 -75.85 -42.43
CA LYS A 29 12.72 -74.83 -41.46
C LYS A 29 13.31 -73.45 -41.84
N THR A 30 12.54 -72.44 -41.61
CA THR A 30 13.01 -71.04 -41.67
C THR A 30 12.46 -70.27 -40.47
N THR A 31 13.25 -69.33 -39.96
CA THR A 31 12.90 -68.47 -38.83
C THR A 31 13.00 -67.01 -39.17
N GLN A 32 12.09 -66.21 -38.62
CA GLN A 32 12.15 -64.74 -38.63
C GLN A 32 11.94 -64.22 -37.24
N GLN A 33 12.54 -63.09 -36.94
CA GLN A 33 12.43 -62.42 -35.65
C GLN A 33 11.88 -60.99 -35.84
N LEU A 34 11.03 -60.58 -34.87
CA LEU A 34 10.51 -59.23 -34.73
C LEU A 34 10.73 -58.79 -33.28
N ASP A 35 11.51 -57.71 -33.12
CA ASP A 35 11.65 -57.07 -31.82
C ASP A 35 10.53 -56.03 -31.66
N PHE A 36 9.93 -56.00 -30.48
CA PHE A 36 8.92 -55.03 -30.13
C PHE A 36 9.01 -54.67 -28.63
N ILE A 37 8.43 -53.58 -28.25
CA ILE A 37 8.38 -53.07 -26.86
C ILE A 37 6.93 -53.00 -26.41
N ILE A 38 6.65 -53.50 -25.22
CA ILE A 38 5.44 -53.20 -24.49
C ILE A 38 5.75 -52.19 -23.44
N ASP A 39 5.03 -51.07 -23.47
CA ASP A 39 5.15 -49.97 -22.56
C ASP A 39 3.74 -49.44 -22.28
N THR A 40 3.30 -49.64 -21.06
CA THR A 40 1.95 -49.20 -20.57
C THR A 40 2.07 -48.27 -19.34
N LEU A 41 3.30 -47.94 -18.97
CA LEU A 41 3.60 -47.18 -17.77
C LEU A 41 4.01 -45.75 -18.08
N LEU A 42 3.43 -44.80 -17.40
CA LEU A 42 3.84 -43.40 -17.43
C LEU A 42 3.67 -42.80 -16.05
N SER A 43 4.69 -42.11 -15.56
CA SER A 43 4.69 -41.44 -14.26
C SER A 43 3.71 -40.28 -14.23
N GLU A 44 3.08 -40.02 -13.05
CA GLU A 44 2.25 -38.85 -12.87
C GLU A 44 3.16 -37.60 -12.75
N PRO A 45 3.04 -36.62 -13.67
CA PRO A 45 3.89 -35.43 -13.66
C PRO A 45 3.53 -34.51 -12.50
N THR A 46 4.48 -33.65 -12.10
CA THR A 46 4.26 -32.59 -11.10
C THR A 46 4.56 -31.23 -11.71
N ILE A 47 3.97 -30.18 -11.13
CA ILE A 47 4.20 -28.77 -11.51
C ILE A 47 4.30 -27.91 -10.26
N VAL A 48 5.26 -27.01 -10.24
CA VAL A 48 5.43 -26.01 -9.17
C VAL A 48 5.84 -24.68 -9.80
N LEU A 49 5.45 -23.57 -9.18
CA LEU A 49 5.97 -22.25 -9.50
C LEU A 49 7.46 -22.21 -9.15
N ASP A 50 8.32 -21.64 -10.03
CA ASP A 50 9.73 -21.47 -9.72
C ASP A 50 9.88 -20.56 -8.50
N ASN A 51 10.68 -20.98 -7.54
CA ASN A 51 10.88 -20.24 -6.29
C ASN A 51 11.47 -18.84 -6.49
N THR A 52 12.12 -18.57 -7.63
CA THR A 52 12.60 -17.22 -7.97
C THR A 52 11.46 -16.30 -8.40
N ASP A 53 10.43 -16.85 -9.04
CA ASP A 53 9.25 -16.15 -9.53
C ASP A 53 8.10 -16.14 -8.51
N ASP A 54 8.14 -16.96 -7.50
CA ASP A 54 7.23 -16.93 -6.35
C ASP A 54 7.63 -15.75 -5.45
N SER A 55 7.03 -14.58 -5.68
CA SER A 55 7.41 -13.33 -5.02
C SER A 55 6.72 -13.16 -3.66
N GLY A 56 7.06 -12.14 -2.89
CA GLY A 56 6.49 -11.96 -1.57
C GLY A 56 6.77 -13.14 -0.63
N THR A 57 5.72 -13.80 -0.14
CA THR A 57 5.81 -14.98 0.71
C THR A 57 6.00 -16.24 -0.13
N LYS A 58 7.12 -16.94 0.07
CA LYS A 58 7.44 -18.13 -0.71
C LYS A 58 6.52 -19.32 -0.39
N GLY A 59 6.06 -20.02 -1.42
CA GLY A 59 5.25 -21.24 -1.32
C GLY A 59 3.75 -21.01 -1.26
N ASP A 60 3.27 -19.77 -1.42
CA ASP A 60 1.84 -19.45 -1.46
C ASP A 60 1.28 -19.38 -2.89
N ASN A 61 2.13 -19.48 -3.91
CA ASN A 61 1.81 -19.38 -5.34
C ASN A 61 1.17 -18.02 -5.72
N LEU A 62 1.50 -16.96 -5.00
CA LEU A 62 1.16 -15.59 -5.34
C LEU A 62 2.40 -14.89 -5.88
N THR A 63 2.29 -14.24 -7.05
CA THR A 63 3.45 -13.64 -7.71
C THR A 63 3.15 -12.29 -8.35
N ASN A 64 4.11 -11.37 -8.25
CA ASN A 64 4.12 -10.12 -9.04
C ASN A 64 4.86 -10.27 -10.38
N VAL A 65 5.31 -11.47 -10.71
CA VAL A 65 5.94 -11.76 -12.00
C VAL A 65 4.87 -12.11 -13.02
N ASN A 66 4.69 -11.27 -14.04
CA ASN A 66 3.67 -11.47 -15.08
C ASN A 66 4.07 -12.44 -16.21
N LYS A 67 5.24 -13.06 -16.09
CA LYS A 67 5.71 -14.18 -16.92
C LYS A 67 6.39 -15.22 -16.05
N PRO A 68 5.63 -15.87 -15.15
CA PRO A 68 6.21 -16.80 -14.19
C PRO A 68 6.69 -18.09 -14.89
N THR A 69 7.79 -18.63 -14.42
CA THR A 69 8.34 -19.91 -14.83
C THR A 69 7.81 -21.01 -13.95
N PHE A 70 7.45 -22.14 -14.55
CA PHE A 70 7.01 -23.33 -13.83
C PHE A 70 7.98 -24.46 -14.07
N LEU A 71 8.35 -25.15 -13.00
CA LEU A 71 9.22 -26.34 -13.04
C LEU A 71 8.34 -27.59 -13.05
N LEU A 72 8.66 -28.53 -13.98
CA LEU A 72 7.92 -29.76 -14.16
C LEU A 72 8.79 -30.92 -13.67
N GLY A 73 8.19 -31.78 -12.84
CA GLY A 73 8.87 -32.95 -12.28
C GLY A 73 8.19 -34.26 -12.68
N ASN A 74 8.83 -35.40 -12.35
CA ASN A 74 8.37 -36.75 -12.66
C ASN A 74 8.03 -36.96 -14.14
N ILE A 75 8.84 -36.40 -15.02
CA ILE A 75 8.73 -36.58 -16.47
C ILE A 75 9.66 -37.73 -16.88
N ASP A 76 9.10 -38.81 -17.40
CA ASP A 76 9.82 -39.99 -17.83
C ASP A 76 10.76 -39.68 -19.01
N ALA A 77 11.82 -40.48 -19.18
CA ALA A 77 12.85 -40.22 -20.17
C ALA A 77 12.37 -40.34 -21.63
N ASP A 78 11.36 -41.14 -21.88
CA ASP A 78 10.67 -41.41 -23.14
C ASP A 78 9.45 -40.49 -23.39
N ALA A 79 9.25 -39.51 -22.54
CA ALA A 79 8.23 -38.47 -22.76
C ALA A 79 8.46 -37.76 -24.11
N ARG A 80 7.49 -37.84 -25.00
CA ARG A 80 7.50 -37.28 -26.34
C ARG A 80 6.89 -35.88 -26.40
N TYR A 81 5.76 -35.69 -25.73
CA TYR A 81 5.06 -34.41 -25.67
C TYR A 81 4.79 -34.06 -24.20
N VAL A 82 5.32 -32.90 -23.81
CA VAL A 82 5.09 -32.30 -22.49
C VAL A 82 4.48 -30.92 -22.68
N THR A 83 3.22 -30.78 -22.27
CA THR A 83 2.46 -29.53 -22.42
C THR A 83 1.79 -29.16 -21.12
N VAL A 84 1.53 -27.86 -20.94
CA VAL A 84 0.79 -27.33 -19.81
C VAL A 84 -0.47 -26.63 -20.31
N GLU A 85 -1.60 -27.12 -19.86
CA GLU A 85 -2.88 -26.47 -20.07
C GLU A 85 -3.07 -25.40 -19.00
N VAL A 86 -3.33 -24.16 -19.43
CA VAL A 86 -3.54 -23.00 -18.58
C VAL A 86 -4.96 -22.51 -18.76
N GLN A 87 -5.68 -22.33 -17.67
CA GLN A 87 -7.04 -21.76 -17.67
C GLN A 87 -7.07 -20.46 -16.88
N HIS A 88 -7.62 -19.40 -17.47
CA HIS A 88 -7.81 -18.07 -16.88
C HIS A 88 -9.05 -17.40 -17.48
N GLY A 89 -9.94 -16.85 -16.64
CA GLY A 89 -11.09 -16.08 -17.09
C GLY A 89 -11.99 -16.78 -18.11
N GLY A 90 -12.07 -18.13 -18.04
CA GLY A 90 -12.85 -18.95 -19.00
C GLY A 90 -12.14 -19.22 -20.33
N THR A 91 -10.91 -18.73 -20.53
CA THR A 91 -10.04 -19.03 -21.68
C THR A 91 -9.09 -20.17 -21.34
N LYS A 92 -8.70 -20.92 -22.38
CA LYS A 92 -7.74 -22.03 -22.28
C LYS A 92 -6.59 -21.77 -23.26
N GLU A 93 -5.36 -21.88 -22.75
CA GLU A 93 -4.11 -21.83 -23.52
C GLU A 93 -3.36 -23.15 -23.30
N VAL A 94 -2.56 -23.56 -24.28
CA VAL A 94 -1.66 -24.70 -24.15
C VAL A 94 -0.24 -24.24 -24.43
N LEU A 95 0.61 -24.41 -23.44
CA LEU A 95 2.04 -24.09 -23.51
C LEU A 95 2.85 -25.36 -23.74
N THR A 96 3.85 -25.32 -24.60
CA THR A 96 4.81 -26.42 -24.79
C THR A 96 5.98 -26.24 -23.82
N ALA A 97 6.25 -27.27 -23.03
CA ALA A 97 7.37 -27.26 -22.11
C ALA A 97 8.69 -27.45 -22.87
N THR A 98 9.77 -26.93 -22.30
CA THR A 98 11.14 -27.06 -22.79
C THR A 98 12.02 -27.80 -21.82
N LYS A 99 12.96 -28.61 -22.36
CA LYS A 99 13.95 -29.34 -21.56
C LYS A 99 15.28 -28.61 -21.65
N ASP A 100 15.90 -28.31 -20.53
CA ASP A 100 17.23 -27.70 -20.50
C ASP A 100 18.35 -28.73 -20.78
N ALA A 101 19.61 -28.24 -20.88
CA ALA A 101 20.78 -29.08 -21.14
C ALA A 101 21.08 -30.08 -20.01
N THR A 102 20.53 -29.89 -18.83
CA THR A 102 20.69 -30.78 -17.64
C THR A 102 19.54 -31.79 -17.51
N GLY A 103 18.52 -31.65 -18.36
CA GLY A 103 17.39 -32.57 -18.43
C GLY A 103 16.16 -32.12 -17.63
N ASN A 104 16.15 -30.90 -17.06
CA ASN A 104 15.00 -30.36 -16.34
C ASN A 104 13.97 -29.79 -17.31
N TRP A 105 12.71 -30.05 -17.03
CA TRP A 105 11.59 -29.50 -17.79
C TRP A 105 11.03 -28.24 -17.14
N SER A 106 10.77 -27.25 -17.96
CA SER A 106 10.13 -26.00 -17.52
C SER A 106 9.22 -25.43 -18.59
N VAL A 107 8.34 -24.53 -18.17
CA VAL A 107 7.49 -23.75 -19.07
C VAL A 107 7.37 -22.32 -18.57
N THR A 108 7.46 -21.35 -19.48
CA THR A 108 7.23 -19.93 -19.23
C THR A 108 6.25 -19.42 -20.28
N PRO A 109 5.22 -18.63 -19.93
CA PRO A 109 4.29 -18.04 -20.89
C PRO A 109 5.00 -17.22 -21.97
N THR A 110 4.51 -17.27 -23.19
CA THR A 110 5.07 -16.47 -24.30
C THR A 110 4.71 -15.00 -24.20
N GLY A 111 3.49 -14.71 -23.68
CA GLY A 111 2.97 -13.37 -23.38
C GLY A 111 3.01 -13.02 -21.90
N THR A 112 2.73 -11.76 -21.56
CA THR A 112 2.48 -11.33 -20.18
C THR A 112 1.08 -11.75 -19.73
N TRP A 113 0.97 -12.31 -18.55
CA TRP A 113 -0.30 -12.59 -17.91
C TRP A 113 -0.86 -11.33 -17.22
N ALA A 114 -2.16 -11.17 -17.27
CA ALA A 114 -2.88 -10.15 -16.49
C ALA A 114 -3.02 -10.60 -15.03
N ASP A 115 -3.35 -9.67 -14.15
CA ASP A 115 -3.65 -10.00 -12.76
C ASP A 115 -4.86 -10.95 -12.67
N GLY A 116 -4.78 -11.90 -11.75
CA GLY A 116 -5.83 -12.90 -11.47
C GLY A 116 -5.32 -14.33 -11.36
N ASP A 117 -6.26 -15.27 -11.19
CA ASP A 117 -5.97 -16.68 -10.95
C ASP A 117 -5.80 -17.46 -12.25
N TYR A 118 -4.74 -18.28 -12.28
CA TYR A 118 -4.41 -19.20 -13.34
C TYR A 118 -4.38 -20.63 -12.81
N THR A 119 -5.10 -21.53 -13.44
CA THR A 119 -5.08 -22.98 -13.12
C THR A 119 -4.30 -23.71 -14.19
N LEU A 120 -3.24 -24.42 -13.78
CA LEU A 120 -2.31 -25.12 -14.64
C LEU A 120 -2.41 -26.64 -14.43
N THR A 121 -2.35 -27.41 -15.52
CA THR A 121 -2.31 -28.86 -15.49
C THR A 121 -1.30 -29.36 -16.53
N VAL A 122 -0.33 -30.16 -16.13
CA VAL A 122 0.63 -30.78 -17.04
C VAL A 122 -0.01 -31.97 -17.72
N ARG A 123 0.19 -32.10 -19.04
CA ARG A 123 -0.13 -33.29 -19.81
C ARG A 123 1.18 -33.84 -20.41
N VAL A 124 1.46 -35.10 -20.14
CA VAL A 124 2.58 -35.85 -20.73
C VAL A 124 2.04 -36.97 -21.60
N GLU A 125 2.69 -37.17 -22.74
CA GLU A 125 2.48 -38.31 -23.63
C GLU A 125 3.86 -38.89 -23.98
N ASP A 126 4.02 -40.22 -23.83
CA ASP A 126 5.24 -40.95 -24.16
C ASP A 126 5.29 -41.43 -25.62
N ASP A 127 6.36 -42.12 -25.97
CA ASP A 127 6.54 -42.70 -27.32
C ASP A 127 5.56 -43.87 -27.63
N ALA A 128 5.05 -44.53 -26.58
CA ALA A 128 4.07 -45.62 -26.72
C ALA A 128 2.61 -45.10 -26.83
N GLY A 129 2.37 -43.80 -26.57
CA GLY A 129 1.08 -43.15 -26.61
C GLY A 129 0.31 -43.17 -25.26
N ASN A 130 0.98 -43.54 -24.15
CA ASN A 130 0.39 -43.38 -22.83
C ASN A 130 0.27 -41.91 -22.48
N VAL A 131 -0.81 -41.53 -21.77
CA VAL A 131 -1.07 -40.13 -21.37
C VAL A 131 -1.30 -40.04 -19.87
N LYS A 132 -0.66 -39.08 -19.21
CA LYS A 132 -0.87 -38.74 -17.81
C LYS A 132 -1.02 -37.24 -17.63
N TYR A 133 -1.74 -36.87 -16.57
CA TYR A 133 -1.98 -35.49 -16.14
C TYR A 133 -1.47 -35.29 -14.71
N SER A 134 -0.99 -34.10 -14.40
CA SER A 134 -0.70 -33.69 -13.01
C SER A 134 -1.97 -33.38 -12.24
N ALA A 135 -1.88 -33.26 -10.92
CA ALA A 135 -2.81 -32.46 -10.16
C ALA A 135 -2.77 -30.99 -10.66
N SER A 136 -3.87 -30.26 -10.49
CA SER A 136 -3.93 -28.86 -10.86
C SER A 136 -3.14 -27.99 -9.88
N LEU A 137 -2.37 -27.04 -10.39
CA LEU A 137 -1.74 -25.94 -9.65
C LEU A 137 -2.52 -24.66 -9.91
N THR A 138 -2.92 -23.95 -8.84
CA THR A 138 -3.45 -22.59 -8.97
C THR A 138 -2.37 -21.60 -8.56
N VAL A 139 -2.14 -20.58 -9.41
CA VAL A 139 -1.23 -19.45 -9.19
C VAL A 139 -1.98 -18.15 -9.39
N THR A 140 -1.79 -17.19 -8.50
CA THR A 140 -2.35 -15.84 -8.62
C THR A 140 -1.25 -14.89 -9.07
N VAL A 141 -1.51 -14.15 -10.14
CA VAL A 141 -0.67 -13.02 -10.58
C VAL A 141 -1.29 -11.74 -10.04
N ASP A 142 -0.48 -10.93 -9.35
CA ASP A 142 -0.85 -9.63 -8.83
C ASP A 142 0.35 -8.68 -8.97
N THR A 143 0.24 -7.73 -9.89
CA THR A 143 1.33 -6.82 -10.26
C THR A 143 1.09 -5.38 -9.79
N GLN A 144 0.02 -5.13 -9.02
CA GLN A 144 -0.42 -3.78 -8.71
C GLN A 144 -0.64 -3.57 -7.21
N ILE A 145 -0.23 -2.39 -6.76
CA ILE A 145 -0.49 -1.90 -5.40
C ILE A 145 -0.77 -0.39 -5.44
N THR A 146 -1.67 0.10 -4.58
CA THR A 146 -1.96 1.53 -4.42
C THR A 146 -1.90 1.97 -2.96
N ILE A 147 -1.70 3.28 -2.75
CA ILE A 147 -2.03 3.96 -1.48
C ILE A 147 -3.18 4.91 -1.81
N ASP A 148 -4.37 4.61 -1.32
CA ASP A 148 -5.59 5.34 -1.69
C ASP A 148 -5.67 6.69 -0.99
N VAL A 149 -5.46 6.72 0.32
CA VAL A 149 -5.53 7.92 1.16
C VAL A 149 -4.40 7.95 2.17
N ILE A 150 -3.82 9.13 2.35
CA ILE A 150 -2.99 9.50 3.51
C ILE A 150 -3.67 10.70 4.16
N GLU A 151 -3.96 10.63 5.45
CA GLU A 151 -4.67 11.64 6.22
C GLU A 151 -3.91 11.97 7.49
N LEU A 152 -3.72 13.26 7.77
CA LEU A 152 -3.36 13.77 9.09
C LEU A 152 -4.65 13.84 9.93
N VAL A 153 -4.79 12.94 10.91
CA VAL A 153 -6.06 12.76 11.68
C VAL A 153 -6.31 13.92 12.63
N ASN A 154 -5.26 14.40 13.26
CA ASN A 154 -5.29 15.56 14.19
C ASN A 154 -4.94 16.87 13.47
N ASP A 155 -5.43 17.02 12.25
CA ASP A 155 -5.45 18.26 11.48
C ASP A 155 -6.32 19.27 12.25
N SER A 156 -5.68 20.29 12.85
CA SER A 156 -6.30 21.26 13.76
C SER A 156 -6.56 22.58 13.06
N GLY A 157 -7.23 23.52 13.72
CA GLY A 157 -7.62 24.78 13.10
C GLY A 157 -8.52 24.58 11.86
N THR A 158 -8.05 24.90 10.69
CA THR A 158 -8.76 24.72 9.42
C THR A 158 -8.52 23.31 8.90
N ARG A 159 -9.54 22.46 8.85
CA ARG A 159 -9.41 21.07 8.41
C ARG A 159 -9.12 20.96 6.90
N GLY A 160 -8.19 20.07 6.56
CA GLY A 160 -7.83 19.73 5.19
C GLY A 160 -6.65 20.54 4.65
N ASP A 161 -6.02 21.37 5.48
CA ASP A 161 -4.80 22.10 5.11
C ASP A 161 -3.51 21.40 5.58
N ASN A 162 -3.64 20.29 6.33
CA ASN A 162 -2.56 19.48 6.89
C ASN A 162 -1.66 20.29 7.86
N LEU A 163 -2.23 21.25 8.56
CA LEU A 163 -1.56 22.02 9.60
C LEU A 163 -2.07 21.55 10.97
N THR A 164 -1.17 21.30 11.91
CA THR A 164 -1.56 20.82 13.25
C THR A 164 -0.78 21.50 14.35
N ASN A 165 -1.48 21.78 15.47
CA ASN A 165 -0.87 22.19 16.72
C ASN A 165 -0.50 21.00 17.63
N ASP A 166 -0.60 19.77 17.15
CA ASP A 166 -0.19 18.60 17.89
C ASP A 166 1.23 18.16 17.51
N ALA A 167 2.16 18.27 18.44
CA ALA A 167 3.55 17.84 18.27
C ALA A 167 3.71 16.31 18.11
N ASN A 168 2.64 15.54 18.31
CA ASN A 168 2.61 14.09 18.10
C ASN A 168 1.66 13.73 16.95
N PRO A 169 2.00 14.03 15.70
CA PRO A 169 1.10 13.88 14.57
C PRO A 169 0.62 12.44 14.43
N HIS A 170 -0.69 12.30 14.17
CA HIS A 170 -1.36 11.02 13.96
C HIS A 170 -1.80 10.90 12.50
N PHE A 171 -1.36 9.83 11.84
CA PHE A 171 -1.68 9.55 10.45
C PHE A 171 -2.56 8.31 10.33
N ARG A 172 -3.51 8.39 9.39
CA ARG A 172 -4.30 7.26 8.90
C ARG A 172 -4.02 7.04 7.44
N ILE A 173 -3.70 5.80 7.08
CA ILE A 173 -3.40 5.39 5.71
C ILE A 173 -4.42 4.35 5.28
N THR A 174 -5.02 4.55 4.11
CA THR A 174 -5.94 3.59 3.49
C THR A 174 -5.29 3.00 2.26
N VAL A 175 -5.30 1.68 2.17
CA VAL A 175 -4.69 0.86 1.12
C VAL A 175 -5.62 -0.32 0.78
N PRO A 176 -5.42 -1.05 -0.33
CA PRO A 176 -6.10 -2.33 -0.60
C PRO A 176 -5.92 -3.35 0.52
N GLY A 177 -6.87 -4.30 0.61
CA GLY A 177 -6.93 -5.25 1.72
C GLY A 177 -5.82 -6.31 1.75
N ASP A 178 -5.09 -6.48 0.67
CA ASP A 178 -3.97 -7.39 0.46
C ASP A 178 -2.60 -6.81 0.85
N VAL A 179 -2.55 -5.53 1.24
CA VAL A 179 -1.35 -4.89 1.78
C VAL A 179 -1.02 -5.46 3.16
N ASN A 180 0.21 -5.98 3.30
CA ASN A 180 0.70 -6.63 4.52
C ASN A 180 1.67 -5.77 5.35
N GLU A 181 2.23 -4.71 4.77
CA GLU A 181 3.11 -3.78 5.48
C GLU A 181 2.92 -2.34 5.00
N VAL A 182 2.82 -1.41 5.96
CA VAL A 182 2.86 0.03 5.73
C VAL A 182 3.92 0.63 6.64
N SER A 183 4.86 1.37 6.06
CA SER A 183 5.95 2.06 6.76
C SER A 183 5.96 3.54 6.42
N LEU A 184 6.31 4.38 7.41
CA LEU A 184 6.32 5.84 7.32
C LEU A 184 7.71 6.40 7.59
N SER A 185 8.04 7.53 6.95
CA SER A 185 9.25 8.32 7.16
C SER A 185 8.93 9.81 7.06
N ILE A 186 9.53 10.64 7.94
CA ILE A 186 9.47 12.12 7.88
C ILE A 186 10.85 12.74 7.66
N ASP A 187 11.87 11.93 7.39
CA ASP A 187 13.26 12.35 7.19
C ASP A 187 13.80 11.99 5.79
N GLY A 188 12.89 11.92 4.80
CA GLY A 188 13.23 11.61 3.41
C GLY A 188 13.60 10.14 3.16
N GLY A 189 13.13 9.21 4.00
CA GLY A 189 13.39 7.77 3.86
C GLY A 189 14.68 7.30 4.53
N VAL A 190 15.30 8.12 5.38
CA VAL A 190 16.49 7.72 6.16
C VAL A 190 16.10 6.77 7.27
N THR A 191 15.02 7.08 8.00
CA THR A 191 14.44 6.19 9.01
C THR A 191 13.00 5.84 8.66
N TRP A 192 12.64 4.58 8.92
CA TRP A 192 11.30 4.05 8.65
C TRP A 192 10.68 3.48 9.91
N VAL A 193 9.42 3.77 10.14
CA VAL A 193 8.62 3.24 11.24
C VAL A 193 7.40 2.50 10.67
N LYS A 194 7.02 1.38 11.30
CA LYS A 194 5.88 0.59 10.85
C LYS A 194 4.59 1.13 11.43
N ALA A 195 3.58 1.29 10.57
CA ALA A 195 2.21 1.54 11.00
C ALA A 195 1.58 0.29 11.62
N MET A 196 0.53 0.50 12.37
CA MET A 196 -0.28 -0.57 12.95
C MET A 196 -1.56 -0.73 12.13
N GLN A 197 -1.83 -1.97 11.69
CA GLN A 197 -3.10 -2.27 11.04
C GLN A 197 -4.25 -2.13 12.05
N SER A 198 -5.32 -1.48 11.64
CA SER A 198 -6.53 -1.35 12.44
C SER A 198 -7.39 -2.61 12.37
N ALA A 199 -8.48 -2.65 13.16
CA ALA A 199 -9.48 -3.71 13.05
C ALA A 199 -10.23 -3.70 11.68
N THR A 200 -10.18 -2.58 10.96
CA THR A 200 -10.73 -2.44 9.61
C THR A 200 -9.66 -2.83 8.59
N PRO A 201 -9.89 -3.85 7.74
CA PRO A 201 -8.95 -4.23 6.69
C PRO A 201 -8.60 -3.04 5.79
N GLY A 202 -7.33 -2.95 5.38
CA GLY A 202 -6.83 -1.88 4.53
C GLY A 202 -6.66 -0.53 5.22
N VAL A 203 -6.90 -0.42 6.53
CA VAL A 203 -6.69 0.82 7.30
C VAL A 203 -5.53 0.65 8.27
N TRP A 204 -4.56 1.56 8.19
CA TRP A 204 -3.35 1.57 9.00
C TRP A 204 -3.23 2.90 9.73
N ASN A 205 -2.71 2.86 10.98
CA ASN A 205 -2.56 4.05 11.82
C ASN A 205 -1.16 4.13 12.39
N TYR A 206 -0.67 5.36 12.54
CA TYR A 206 0.57 5.63 13.25
C TYR A 206 0.48 6.98 13.95
N THR A 207 0.85 7.00 15.23
CA THR A 207 1.04 8.23 16.01
C THR A 207 2.52 8.35 16.35
N TRP A 208 3.14 9.49 16.06
CA TRP A 208 4.53 9.74 16.43
C TRP A 208 4.66 9.75 17.96
N PRO A 209 5.48 8.86 18.55
CA PRO A 209 5.53 8.71 20.01
C PRO A 209 6.38 9.77 20.71
N LYS A 210 7.12 10.59 19.95
CA LYS A 210 7.94 11.69 20.45
C LYS A 210 7.47 12.99 19.82
N THR A 211 7.65 14.09 20.56
CA THR A 211 7.39 15.43 20.02
C THR A 211 8.25 15.67 18.78
N VAL A 212 7.59 16.08 17.71
CA VAL A 212 8.21 16.60 16.51
C VAL A 212 8.25 18.12 16.63
N ALA A 213 9.35 18.76 16.29
CA ALA A 213 9.47 20.21 16.40
C ALA A 213 8.55 20.91 15.38
N ASP A 214 8.27 22.19 15.63
CA ASP A 214 7.55 23.04 14.67
C ASP A 214 8.31 23.13 13.34
N GLY A 215 7.58 23.14 12.24
CA GLY A 215 8.13 23.24 10.89
C GLY A 215 7.36 22.43 9.85
N ASP A 216 7.84 22.53 8.62
CA ASP A 216 7.29 21.83 7.46
C ASP A 216 7.95 20.48 7.28
N TYR A 217 7.12 19.46 7.01
CA TYR A 217 7.54 18.07 6.84
C TYR A 217 6.89 17.44 5.61
N THR A 218 7.61 16.51 5.01
CA THR A 218 7.06 15.61 4.00
C THR A 218 7.01 14.20 4.59
N LEU A 219 5.80 13.70 4.86
CA LEU A 219 5.59 12.31 5.19
C LEU A 219 5.74 11.47 3.92
N THR A 220 6.61 10.48 3.95
CA THR A 220 6.70 9.44 2.91
C THR A 220 6.10 8.16 3.47
N VAL A 221 5.10 7.61 2.79
CA VAL A 221 4.46 6.33 3.11
C VAL A 221 4.90 5.31 2.06
N LYS A 222 5.34 4.13 2.51
CA LYS A 222 5.64 2.97 1.67
C LYS A 222 4.73 1.83 2.08
N ALA A 223 4.01 1.27 1.11
CA ALA A 223 3.19 0.07 1.28
C ALA A 223 3.79 -1.11 0.51
N THR A 224 3.62 -2.31 1.05
CA THR A 224 3.98 -3.58 0.43
C THR A 224 2.81 -4.54 0.56
N ASP A 225 2.44 -5.24 -0.51
CA ASP A 225 1.38 -6.24 -0.52
C ASP A 225 1.89 -7.68 -0.33
N ASN A 226 0.99 -8.65 -0.37
CA ASN A 226 1.32 -10.07 -0.22
C ASN A 226 2.10 -10.61 -1.42
N ALA A 227 1.88 -10.08 -2.63
CA ALA A 227 2.63 -10.45 -3.83
C ALA A 227 4.05 -9.86 -3.87
N GLY A 228 4.38 -8.93 -2.95
CA GLY A 228 5.66 -8.26 -2.87
C GLY A 228 5.77 -7.00 -3.75
N ASN A 229 4.65 -6.47 -4.28
CA ASN A 229 4.66 -5.16 -4.92
C ASN A 229 4.88 -4.08 -3.87
N THR A 230 5.53 -2.99 -4.27
CA THR A 230 5.77 -1.84 -3.40
C THR A 230 5.38 -0.54 -4.08
N VAL A 231 4.81 0.37 -3.31
CA VAL A 231 4.47 1.73 -3.77
C VAL A 231 4.83 2.74 -2.69
N THR A 232 5.17 3.96 -3.11
CA THR A 232 5.39 5.10 -2.20
C THR A 232 4.50 6.26 -2.59
N ARG A 233 4.00 6.98 -1.57
CA ARG A 233 3.23 8.22 -1.72
C ARG A 233 3.61 9.19 -0.62
N THR A 234 3.53 10.50 -0.88
CA THR A 234 3.88 11.55 0.08
C THR A 234 2.67 12.39 0.47
N LEU A 235 2.76 12.99 1.66
CA LEU A 235 1.86 14.02 2.18
C LEU A 235 2.72 15.10 2.82
N ASP A 236 2.56 16.36 2.38
CA ASP A 236 3.18 17.50 3.05
C ASP A 236 2.26 17.95 4.19
N PHE A 237 2.87 18.25 5.35
CA PHE A 237 2.17 18.73 6.54
C PHE A 237 3.05 19.67 7.34
N THR A 238 2.44 20.52 8.17
CA THR A 238 3.13 21.48 9.03
C THR A 238 2.74 21.24 10.49
N ILE A 239 3.72 21.33 11.37
CA ILE A 239 3.51 21.38 12.82
C ILE A 239 3.78 22.80 13.26
N ASP A 240 2.83 23.39 13.97
CA ASP A 240 2.94 24.70 14.59
C ASP A 240 2.23 24.67 15.96
N THR A 241 3.02 24.56 17.00
CA THR A 241 2.55 24.45 18.39
C THR A 241 2.69 25.76 19.16
N THR A 242 3.17 26.83 18.50
CA THR A 242 3.53 28.08 19.16
C THR A 242 2.63 29.24 18.74
N LEU A 243 2.30 30.09 19.69
CA LEU A 243 1.60 31.34 19.45
C LEU A 243 2.08 32.37 20.47
N SER A 244 2.46 33.56 20.00
CA SER A 244 2.93 34.66 20.83
C SER A 244 1.84 35.10 21.83
N THR A 245 2.27 35.52 23.02
CA THR A 245 1.34 36.11 23.99
C THR A 245 1.01 37.53 23.57
N PRO A 246 -0.27 37.83 23.25
CA PRO A 246 -0.66 39.18 22.83
C PRO A 246 -0.57 40.20 23.96
N VAL A 247 -0.41 41.44 23.61
CA VAL A 247 -0.43 42.58 24.56
C VAL A 247 -1.44 43.60 24.06
N ILE A 248 -2.25 44.13 24.97
CA ILE A 248 -3.18 45.24 24.72
C ILE A 248 -2.70 46.50 25.43
N VAL A 249 -2.64 47.60 24.69
CA VAL A 249 -2.26 48.91 25.24
C VAL A 249 -3.25 49.98 24.72
N LEU A 250 -3.53 50.98 25.58
CA LEU A 250 -4.28 52.15 25.13
C LEU A 250 -3.37 52.94 24.15
N ASP A 251 -3.92 53.33 22.96
CA ASP A 251 -3.17 54.09 21.99
C ASP A 251 -2.69 55.43 22.63
N SER A 252 -1.43 55.76 22.42
CA SER A 252 -0.82 56.96 23.00
C SER A 252 -1.51 58.26 22.59
N ALA A 253 -2.23 58.29 21.45
CA ALA A 253 -3.02 59.43 21.03
C ALA A 253 -4.32 59.59 21.83
N ASP A 254 -4.83 58.50 22.40
CA ASP A 254 -6.05 58.45 23.20
C ASP A 254 -5.75 58.43 24.74
N ASP A 255 -4.47 58.19 25.12
CA ASP A 255 -4.02 58.25 26.51
C ASP A 255 -3.81 59.69 26.92
N SER A 256 -4.83 60.29 27.50
CA SER A 256 -4.92 61.72 27.77
C SER A 256 -4.41 62.08 29.18
N GLY A 257 -3.92 63.29 29.34
CA GLY A 257 -3.41 63.78 30.65
C GLY A 257 -2.04 63.25 30.96
N VAL A 258 -1.87 62.31 31.92
CA VAL A 258 -0.62 61.65 32.25
C VAL A 258 -0.46 60.41 31.41
N HIS A 259 0.48 60.40 30.49
CA HIS A 259 0.66 59.23 29.63
C HIS A 259 1.16 57.98 30.37
N GLY A 260 0.58 56.84 30.09
CA GLY A 260 0.96 55.55 30.65
C GLY A 260 0.17 55.18 31.92
N ASP A 261 -0.82 55.97 32.30
CA ASP A 261 -1.73 55.64 33.43
C ASP A 261 -3.05 54.97 33.01
N ASN A 262 -3.24 54.74 31.67
CA ASN A 262 -4.43 54.18 31.05
C ASN A 262 -5.74 54.96 31.31
N MET A 263 -5.66 56.25 31.62
CA MET A 263 -6.81 57.13 31.77
C MET A 263 -7.06 57.93 30.48
N THR A 264 -8.29 58.00 30.02
CA THR A 264 -8.65 58.70 28.80
C THR A 264 -9.89 59.57 28.98
N ASN A 265 -9.89 60.75 28.35
CA ASN A 265 -11.11 61.56 28.18
C ASN A 265 -11.84 61.29 26.83
N HIS A 266 -11.34 60.33 26.04
CA HIS A 266 -11.97 59.87 24.80
C HIS A 266 -13.05 58.82 25.11
N THR A 267 -14.25 59.01 24.61
CA THR A 267 -15.36 58.07 24.83
C THR A 267 -15.33 56.87 23.85
N GLN A 268 -14.46 56.90 22.85
CA GLN A 268 -14.19 55.81 21.92
C GLN A 268 -12.66 55.65 21.78
N PRO A 269 -11.98 55.23 22.85
CA PRO A 269 -10.53 55.08 22.78
C PRO A 269 -10.13 53.91 21.89
N THR A 270 -8.98 54.06 21.21
CA THR A 270 -8.37 53.00 20.43
C THR A 270 -7.34 52.25 21.26
N PHE A 271 -7.37 50.93 21.15
CA PHE A 271 -6.38 50.06 21.78
C PHE A 271 -5.53 49.42 20.73
N ALA A 272 -4.22 49.51 20.79
CA ALA A 272 -3.29 48.80 19.97
C ALA A 272 -3.06 47.40 20.53
N LEU A 273 -3.11 46.38 19.63
CA LEU A 273 -2.88 44.99 19.99
C LEU A 273 -1.52 44.57 19.39
N GLN A 274 -0.60 44.23 20.27
CA GLN A 274 0.79 43.96 19.94
C GLN A 274 1.13 42.48 20.11
N HIS A 275 2.22 42.03 19.51
CA HIS A 275 2.68 40.65 19.54
C HIS A 275 1.64 39.66 18.98
N ILE A 276 0.95 40.08 17.95
CA ILE A 276 0.05 39.22 17.19
C ILE A 276 0.80 38.65 16.00
N ASP A 277 0.92 37.35 15.93
CA ASP A 277 1.63 36.63 14.87
C ASP A 277 0.93 36.81 13.52
N ASP A 278 1.69 36.71 12.42
CA ASP A 278 1.17 36.99 11.07
C ASP A 278 0.12 36.00 10.59
N ASP A 279 0.15 34.80 11.12
CA ASP A 279 -0.77 33.68 10.84
C ASP A 279 -2.03 33.68 11.69
N ALA A 280 -2.19 34.68 12.60
CA ALA A 280 -3.41 34.87 13.37
C ALA A 280 -4.64 34.97 12.44
N VAL A 281 -5.62 34.08 12.67
CA VAL A 281 -6.89 34.03 11.91
C VAL A 281 -8.04 34.70 12.64
N ARG A 282 -7.96 34.75 13.99
CA ARG A 282 -8.97 35.38 14.80
C ARG A 282 -8.34 36.13 15.96
N VAL A 283 -8.70 37.41 16.09
CA VAL A 283 -8.29 38.25 17.21
C VAL A 283 -9.52 38.89 17.81
N THR A 284 -9.77 38.64 19.09
CA THR A 284 -10.95 39.17 19.79
C THR A 284 -10.52 39.92 21.05
N VAL A 285 -11.28 40.94 21.39
CA VAL A 285 -11.13 41.72 22.65
C VAL A 285 -12.36 41.49 23.51
N SER A 286 -12.13 40.99 24.71
CA SER A 286 -13.16 40.92 25.77
C SER A 286 -13.09 42.16 26.60
N VAL A 287 -14.20 42.86 26.76
CA VAL A 287 -14.36 44.09 27.53
C VAL A 287 -15.33 43.81 28.66
N GLU A 288 -14.88 44.01 29.89
CA GLU A 288 -15.70 43.89 31.08
C GLU A 288 -15.97 45.29 31.66
N HIS A 289 -17.24 45.63 31.92
CA HIS A 289 -17.66 46.82 32.58
C HIS A 289 -18.91 46.56 33.42
N GLY A 290 -18.92 46.98 34.71
CA GLY A 290 -20.04 46.77 35.61
C GLY A 290 -20.44 45.30 35.80
N GLY A 291 -19.51 44.35 35.70
CA GLY A 291 -19.75 42.91 35.84
C GLY A 291 -20.33 42.24 34.57
N VAL A 292 -20.39 42.95 33.46
CA VAL A 292 -20.84 42.43 32.17
C VAL A 292 -19.63 42.35 31.20
N THR A 293 -19.36 41.16 30.66
CA THR A 293 -18.33 40.95 29.65
C THR A 293 -18.96 40.90 28.25
N THR A 294 -18.39 41.66 27.32
CA THR A 294 -18.76 41.66 25.90
C THR A 294 -17.52 41.41 25.05
N THR A 295 -17.62 40.56 24.03
CA THR A 295 -16.51 40.23 23.16
C THR A 295 -16.70 40.90 21.79
N PHE A 296 -15.64 41.45 21.23
CA PHE A 296 -15.60 42.14 19.96
C PHE A 296 -14.46 41.57 19.08
N ASP A 297 -14.66 41.54 17.77
CA ASP A 297 -13.57 41.27 16.84
C ASP A 297 -12.66 42.48 16.69
N ALA A 298 -11.35 42.25 16.71
CA ALA A 298 -10.36 43.27 16.41
C ALA A 298 -10.21 43.49 14.90
N THR A 299 -9.66 44.65 14.53
CA THR A 299 -9.44 45.03 13.12
C THR A 299 -7.97 45.04 12.79
N LYS A 300 -7.57 44.43 11.66
CA LYS A 300 -6.20 44.50 11.12
C LYS A 300 -6.09 45.67 10.15
N GLY A 301 -5.37 46.71 10.50
CA GLY A 301 -5.05 47.88 9.68
C GLY A 301 -3.61 47.87 9.17
N THR A 302 -3.20 48.96 8.49
CA THR A 302 -1.80 49.14 8.04
C THR A 302 -0.79 49.25 9.17
N GLY A 303 -1.25 49.63 10.37
CA GLY A 303 -0.43 49.76 11.59
C GLY A 303 -0.46 48.51 12.49
N GLY A 304 -1.11 47.44 12.09
CA GLY A 304 -1.29 46.24 12.89
C GLY A 304 -2.74 46.03 13.35
N TRP A 305 -2.92 45.23 14.37
CA TRP A 305 -4.23 44.95 14.96
C TRP A 305 -4.63 46.00 15.98
N SER A 306 -5.89 46.41 15.98
CA SER A 306 -6.44 47.37 16.93
C SER A 306 -7.90 47.06 17.23
N PHE A 307 -8.38 47.64 18.33
CA PHE A 307 -9.78 47.65 18.74
C PHE A 307 -10.18 49.08 19.08
N THR A 308 -11.31 49.54 18.54
CA THR A 308 -11.98 50.79 18.87
C THR A 308 -13.45 50.50 19.09
N PRO A 309 -14.06 50.89 20.23
CA PRO A 309 -15.48 50.67 20.46
C PRO A 309 -16.33 51.31 19.38
N THR A 310 -17.41 50.64 18.95
CA THR A 310 -18.35 51.14 17.93
C THR A 310 -19.31 52.21 18.50
N GLY A 311 -19.39 52.35 19.84
CA GLY A 311 -20.23 53.34 20.52
C GLY A 311 -19.45 54.00 21.64
N ALA A 312 -19.92 55.19 22.07
CA ALA A 312 -19.34 55.95 23.17
C ALA A 312 -19.46 55.14 24.49
N TRP A 313 -18.38 55.01 25.21
CA TRP A 313 -18.32 54.42 26.53
C TRP A 313 -18.71 55.49 27.60
N ALA A 314 -19.37 55.03 28.67
CA ALA A 314 -19.63 55.83 29.82
C ALA A 314 -18.40 55.96 30.71
N ASP A 315 -18.40 56.96 31.64
CA ASP A 315 -17.34 57.05 32.62
C ASP A 315 -17.33 55.80 33.52
N GLY A 316 -16.16 55.30 33.84
CA GLY A 316 -15.96 54.14 34.72
C GLY A 316 -14.74 53.29 34.34
N ASP A 317 -14.54 52.24 35.10
CA ASP A 317 -13.42 51.31 34.90
C ASP A 317 -13.85 50.22 33.91
N TYR A 318 -12.95 49.97 32.96
CA TYR A 318 -13.07 48.90 31.94
C TYR A 318 -11.89 47.97 32.04
N THR A 319 -12.15 46.67 32.05
CA THR A 319 -11.09 45.64 32.00
C THR A 319 -11.11 44.95 30.65
N LEU A 320 -9.99 45.03 29.91
CA LEU A 320 -9.86 44.47 28.58
C LEU A 320 -8.84 43.33 28.55
N SER A 321 -9.13 42.32 27.77
CA SER A 321 -8.16 41.26 27.44
C SER A 321 -8.32 40.84 25.98
N VAL A 322 -7.21 40.36 25.38
CA VAL A 322 -7.17 39.88 23.99
C VAL A 322 -7.06 38.37 23.96
N SER A 323 -7.80 37.76 23.06
CA SER A 323 -7.63 36.35 22.68
C SER A 323 -7.25 36.29 21.21
N VAL A 324 -6.23 35.51 20.91
CA VAL A 324 -5.72 35.25 19.54
C VAL A 324 -5.84 33.75 19.25
N GLU A 325 -6.23 33.42 18.05
CA GLU A 325 -6.23 32.09 17.47
C GLU A 325 -5.47 32.12 16.15
N ASP A 326 -4.53 31.20 15.92
CA ASP A 326 -3.77 31.07 14.68
C ASP A 326 -4.40 30.05 13.71
N LYS A 327 -3.76 29.83 12.57
CA LYS A 327 -4.19 28.86 11.56
C LYS A 327 -4.13 27.43 12.06
N ALA A 328 -3.14 27.11 12.91
CA ALA A 328 -2.98 25.79 13.49
C ALA A 328 -4.01 25.48 14.60
N GLY A 329 -4.75 26.51 15.06
CA GLY A 329 -5.72 26.41 16.15
C GLY A 329 -5.11 26.56 17.54
N ASN A 330 -3.87 27.07 17.64
CA ASN A 330 -3.33 27.50 18.92
C ASN A 330 -4.10 28.72 19.42
N THR A 331 -4.28 28.85 20.72
CA THR A 331 -4.92 30.00 21.35
C THR A 331 -4.03 30.62 22.41
N SER A 332 -3.97 31.95 22.46
CA SER A 332 -3.22 32.72 23.45
C SER A 332 -4.02 33.90 23.96
N HIS A 333 -3.77 34.30 25.22
CA HIS A 333 -4.48 35.39 25.84
C HIS A 333 -3.52 36.41 26.46
N SER A 334 -3.87 37.69 26.36
CA SER A 334 -3.14 38.75 27.05
C SER A 334 -3.38 38.75 28.57
N ALA A 335 -2.51 39.43 29.31
CA ALA A 335 -2.88 39.97 30.60
C ALA A 335 -4.02 40.99 30.45
N SER A 336 -4.77 41.24 31.52
CA SER A 336 -5.81 42.27 31.50
C SER A 336 -5.21 43.67 31.59
N LEU A 337 -5.76 44.60 30.81
CA LEU A 337 -5.56 46.04 30.90
C LEU A 337 -6.80 46.63 31.62
N THR A 338 -6.58 47.43 32.64
CA THR A 338 -7.66 48.15 33.37
C THR A 338 -7.37 49.64 33.37
#